data_c520589f718bd29f3b77b789112978c9
#
_entry.id   c520589f718bd29f3b77b789112978c9
#
_cell.length_a   1.000
_cell.length_b   1.000
_cell.length_c   1.000
_cell.angle_alpha   90.00
_cell.angle_beta   90.00
_cell.angle_gamma   90.00
#
_symmetry.space_group_name_H-M   'P 1'
#
loop_
_entity.id
_entity.type
_entity.pdbx_description
1 polymer ?
#
loop_
_entity_poly.entity_id
_entity_poly.type
_entity_poly.pdbx_seq_one_letter_code
_entity_poly.pdbx_strand_id
1 'polypeptide(L)'
;LFKVLTVDLSNPSNSKQILEAQSLALTYRQQINEQINFFLNKRSKETTKIKKLRQDKFVFYATGFGIKTNLGEKGILIDGHLAENDRCIELIESYIEFLRDTVRNLESLGFSIKNMIELMNYLGK
;
A
#
# COMPACT_ATOMS: atom_id res chain seq x y z
N LEU A 1 -16.62 4.64 1.69
CA LEU A 1 -16.34 3.30 1.17
C LEU A 1 -17.05 2.22 1.97
N PHE A 2 -16.73 2.09 3.27
CA PHE A 2 -17.32 1.05 4.11
C PHE A 2 -18.81 1.23 4.37
N LYS A 3 -19.31 2.46 4.32
CA LYS A 3 -20.74 2.76 4.44
C LYS A 3 -21.58 2.08 3.34
N VAL A 4 -21.03 2.01 2.13
CA VAL A 4 -21.73 1.41 0.98
C VAL A 4 -21.82 -0.11 1.13
N LEU A 5 -20.91 -0.71 1.90
CA LEU A 5 -20.82 -2.14 2.12
C LEU A 5 -21.58 -2.62 3.36
N THR A 6 -22.14 -1.71 4.16
CA THR A 6 -22.95 -2.08 5.34
C THR A 6 -24.38 -2.40 4.91
N VAL A 7 -24.66 -3.70 4.81
CA VAL A 7 -25.97 -4.24 4.47
C VAL A 7 -26.43 -5.15 5.61
N ASP A 8 -27.73 -5.20 5.88
CA ASP A 8 -28.28 -6.15 6.84
C ASP A 8 -28.24 -7.57 6.25
N LEU A 9 -27.16 -8.28 6.56
CA LEU A 9 -26.92 -9.62 6.06
C LEU A 9 -27.82 -10.67 6.73
N SER A 10 -28.51 -10.32 7.82
CA SER A 10 -29.41 -11.23 8.53
C SER A 10 -30.78 -11.35 7.88
N ASN A 11 -31.13 -10.43 6.97
CA ASN A 11 -32.44 -10.41 6.33
C ASN A 11 -32.40 -11.07 4.95
N PRO A 12 -33.05 -12.23 4.75
CA PRO A 12 -33.04 -12.91 3.44
C PRO A 12 -33.61 -12.11 2.28
N SER A 13 -34.50 -11.12 2.55
CA SER A 13 -35.04 -10.26 1.49
C SER A 13 -34.01 -9.30 0.89
N ASN A 14 -32.83 -9.19 1.49
CA ASN A 14 -31.75 -8.35 1.03
C ASN A 14 -30.76 -9.09 0.11
N SER A 15 -31.12 -10.26 -0.45
CA SER A 15 -30.22 -11.06 -1.28
C SER A 15 -29.63 -10.27 -2.45
N LYS A 16 -30.41 -9.42 -3.11
CA LYS A 16 -29.93 -8.56 -4.19
C LYS A 16 -28.89 -7.56 -3.69
N GLN A 17 -29.14 -6.93 -2.54
CA GLN A 17 -28.20 -5.98 -1.93
C GLN A 17 -26.92 -6.68 -1.49
N ILE A 18 -27.01 -7.91 -1.01
CA ILE A 18 -25.85 -8.73 -0.64
C ILE A 18 -24.97 -9.00 -1.85
N LEU A 19 -25.55 -9.37 -2.99
CA LEU A 19 -24.81 -9.59 -4.23
C LEU A 19 -24.18 -8.30 -4.76
N GLU A 20 -24.89 -7.18 -4.66
CA GLU A 20 -24.35 -5.87 -5.01
C GLU A 20 -23.16 -5.50 -4.13
N ALA A 21 -23.25 -5.75 -2.82
CA ALA A 21 -22.16 -5.51 -1.87
C ALA A 21 -20.93 -6.37 -2.20
N GLN A 22 -21.14 -7.63 -2.58
CA GLN A 22 -20.06 -8.51 -3.00
C GLN A 22 -19.36 -7.99 -4.26
N SER A 23 -20.13 -7.55 -5.25
CA SER A 23 -19.60 -6.98 -6.49
C SER A 23 -18.80 -5.69 -6.20
N LEU A 24 -19.32 -4.82 -5.35
CA LEU A 24 -18.63 -3.59 -4.93
C LEU A 24 -17.33 -3.90 -4.21
N ALA A 25 -17.32 -4.87 -3.30
CA ALA A 25 -16.12 -5.27 -2.58
C ALA A 25 -15.02 -5.74 -3.54
N LEU A 26 -15.38 -6.52 -4.55
CA LEU A 26 -14.45 -6.98 -5.59
C LEU A 26 -13.91 -5.81 -6.42
N THR A 27 -14.77 -4.87 -6.79
CA THR A 27 -14.38 -3.68 -7.55
C THR A 27 -13.40 -2.81 -6.75
N TYR A 28 -13.71 -2.54 -5.48
CA TYR A 28 -12.82 -1.76 -4.62
C TYR A 28 -11.49 -2.47 -4.38
N ARG A 29 -11.52 -3.78 -4.18
CA ARG A 29 -10.29 -4.57 -4.05
C ARG A 29 -9.39 -4.42 -5.27
N GLN A 30 -9.97 -4.50 -6.46
CA GLN A 30 -9.23 -4.33 -7.71
C GLN A 30 -8.62 -2.93 -7.82
N GLN A 31 -9.38 -1.89 -7.51
CA GLN A 31 -8.91 -0.51 -7.51
C GLN A 31 -7.76 -0.30 -6.54
N ILE A 32 -7.86 -0.87 -5.33
CA ILE A 32 -6.82 -0.75 -4.32
C ILE A 32 -5.56 -1.50 -4.75
N ASN A 33 -5.69 -2.67 -5.35
CA ASN A 33 -4.55 -3.42 -5.90
C ASN A 33 -3.83 -2.63 -7.00
N GLU A 34 -4.57 -1.91 -7.84
CA GLU A 34 -3.97 -1.02 -8.84
C GLU A 34 -3.19 0.12 -8.19
N GLN A 35 -3.72 0.69 -7.11
CA GLN A 35 -3.00 1.71 -6.34
C GLN A 35 -1.74 1.15 -5.69
N ILE A 36 -1.79 -0.06 -5.14
CA ILE A 36 -0.61 -0.73 -4.58
C ILE A 36 0.48 -0.84 -5.65
N ASN A 37 0.14 -1.30 -6.83
CA ASN A 37 1.09 -1.42 -7.94
C ASN A 37 1.68 -0.06 -8.34
N PHE A 38 0.86 0.98 -8.38
CA PHE A 38 1.33 2.34 -8.64
C PHE A 38 2.38 2.77 -7.60
N PHE A 39 2.11 2.58 -6.31
CA PHE A 39 3.03 2.96 -5.25
C PHE A 39 4.27 2.07 -5.17
N LEU A 40 4.16 0.80 -5.53
CA LEU A 40 5.33 -0.07 -5.66
C LEU A 40 6.28 0.43 -6.75
N ASN A 41 5.74 0.84 -7.90
CA ASN A 41 6.54 1.44 -8.98
C ASN A 41 7.17 2.76 -8.54
N LYS A 42 6.41 3.59 -7.84
CA LYS A 42 6.91 4.86 -7.32
C LYS A 42 8.05 4.63 -6.33
N ARG A 43 7.90 3.67 -5.41
CA ARG A 43 8.95 3.29 -4.47
C ARG A 43 10.22 2.85 -5.19
N SER A 44 10.08 2.02 -6.22
CA SER A 44 11.20 1.54 -7.02
C SER A 44 11.96 2.69 -7.68
N LYS A 45 11.24 3.64 -8.28
CA LYS A 45 11.83 4.83 -8.91
C LYS A 45 12.56 5.71 -7.89
N GLU A 46 11.95 5.95 -6.74
CA GLU A 46 12.55 6.75 -5.67
C GLU A 46 13.79 6.06 -5.10
N THR A 47 13.76 4.75 -4.92
CA THR A 47 14.90 3.97 -4.45
C THR A 47 16.08 4.07 -5.42
N THR A 48 15.81 3.96 -6.72
CA THR A 48 16.83 4.10 -7.77
C THR A 48 17.41 5.51 -7.77
N LYS A 49 16.56 6.52 -7.64
CA LYS A 49 16.97 7.93 -7.57
C LYS A 49 17.88 8.19 -6.37
N ILE A 50 17.53 7.68 -5.21
CA ILE A 50 18.33 7.83 -4.00
C ILE A 50 19.68 7.13 -4.15
N LYS A 51 19.70 5.94 -4.72
CA LYS A 51 20.95 5.22 -4.98
C LYS A 51 21.90 6.02 -5.85
N LYS A 52 21.38 6.63 -6.92
CA LYS A 52 22.14 7.51 -7.79
C LYS A 52 22.65 8.75 -7.07
N LEU A 53 21.77 9.41 -6.31
CA LEU A 53 22.13 10.58 -5.52
C LEU A 53 23.21 10.24 -4.48
N ARG A 54 23.13 9.08 -3.86
CA ARG A 54 24.15 8.63 -2.91
C ARG A 54 25.50 8.46 -3.58
N GLN A 55 25.53 7.90 -4.77
CA GLN A 55 26.76 7.76 -5.55
C GLN A 55 27.34 9.13 -5.92
N ASP A 56 26.49 10.04 -6.41
CA ASP A 56 26.90 11.40 -6.79
C ASP A 56 27.46 12.17 -5.58
N LYS A 57 26.81 12.06 -4.43
CA LYS A 57 27.29 12.68 -3.19
C LYS A 57 28.58 12.07 -2.69
N PHE A 58 28.73 10.76 -2.82
CA PHE A 58 29.99 10.09 -2.46
C PHE A 58 31.15 10.63 -3.29
N VAL A 59 30.97 10.76 -4.61
CA VAL A 59 31.99 11.32 -5.51
C VAL A 59 32.28 12.77 -5.14
N PHE A 60 31.26 13.57 -4.86
CA PHE A 60 31.41 14.96 -4.44
C PHE A 60 32.29 15.08 -3.19
N TYR A 61 32.02 14.30 -2.14
CA TYR A 61 32.82 14.34 -0.92
C TYR A 61 34.20 13.71 -1.08
N ALA A 62 34.38 12.82 -2.05
CA ALA A 62 35.70 12.22 -2.32
C ALA A 62 36.63 13.14 -3.11
N THR A 63 36.10 13.92 -4.06
CA THR A 63 36.91 14.66 -5.05
C THR A 63 36.63 16.16 -5.12
N GLY A 64 35.42 16.60 -4.83
CA GLY A 64 34.99 18.00 -4.99
C GLY A 64 34.87 18.77 -3.71
N PHE A 65 34.93 18.11 -2.55
CA PHE A 65 34.80 18.74 -1.26
C PHE A 65 36.19 19.04 -0.69
N GLY A 66 36.49 20.31 -0.39
CA GLY A 66 37.83 20.73 -0.01
C GLY A 66 38.34 20.26 1.36
N ILE A 67 37.58 19.46 2.10
CA ILE A 67 37.92 18.95 3.41
C ILE A 67 38.11 17.44 3.32
N LYS A 68 39.22 16.91 3.85
CA LYS A 68 39.43 15.48 3.93
C LYS A 68 38.48 14.85 4.95
N THR A 69 37.66 13.92 4.50
CA THR A 69 36.76 13.14 5.35
C THR A 69 37.09 11.65 5.25
N ASN A 70 36.91 10.90 6.32
CA ASN A 70 37.02 9.45 6.29
C ASN A 70 35.71 8.82 5.79
N LEU A 71 35.69 7.49 5.56
CA LEU A 71 34.50 6.78 5.05
C LEU A 71 33.30 6.91 5.99
N GLY A 72 33.52 6.87 7.30
CA GLY A 72 32.45 7.02 8.28
C GLY A 72 31.82 8.42 8.25
N GLU A 73 32.65 9.46 8.18
CA GLU A 73 32.19 10.85 8.08
C GLU A 73 31.44 11.09 6.78
N LYS A 74 31.94 10.55 5.65
CA LYS A 74 31.25 10.63 4.36
C LYS A 74 29.87 9.98 4.44
N GLY A 75 29.75 8.82 5.07
CA GLY A 75 28.48 8.13 5.25
C GLY A 75 27.47 8.96 6.02
N ILE A 76 27.91 9.58 7.13
CA ILE A 76 27.04 10.46 7.94
C ILE A 76 26.57 11.67 7.16
N LEU A 77 27.46 12.31 6.40
CA LEU A 77 27.12 13.47 5.59
C LEU A 77 26.12 13.12 4.48
N ILE A 78 26.33 12.00 3.81
CA ILE A 78 25.44 11.52 2.75
C ILE A 78 24.06 11.19 3.33
N ASP A 79 24.00 10.48 4.44
CA ASP A 79 22.73 10.15 5.10
C ASP A 79 21.97 11.41 5.52
N GLY A 80 22.68 12.43 6.01
CA GLY A 80 22.06 13.71 6.34
C GLY A 80 21.44 14.40 5.12
N HIS A 81 22.12 14.38 3.98
CA HIS A 81 21.60 14.96 2.73
C HIS A 81 20.40 14.20 2.16
N LEU A 82 20.32 12.90 2.39
CA LEU A 82 19.28 12.03 1.83
C LEU A 82 18.16 11.72 2.82
N ALA A 83 18.18 12.27 4.02
CA ALA A 83 17.22 11.96 5.08
C ALA A 83 15.77 12.18 4.65
N GLU A 84 15.47 13.28 3.94
CA GLU A 84 14.12 13.56 3.46
C GLU A 84 13.66 12.56 2.41
N ASN A 85 14.59 12.16 1.53
CA ASN A 85 14.28 11.17 0.49
C ASN A 85 14.00 9.80 1.11
N ASP A 86 14.79 9.39 2.11
CA ASP A 86 14.59 8.15 2.85
C ASP A 86 13.24 8.18 3.59
N ARG A 87 12.88 9.31 4.17
CA ARG A 87 11.59 9.51 4.82
C ARG A 87 10.43 9.38 3.83
N CYS A 88 10.59 9.89 2.62
CA CYS A 88 9.59 9.75 1.57
C CYS A 88 9.33 8.28 1.24
N ILE A 89 10.39 7.47 1.14
CA ILE A 89 10.25 6.02 0.92
C ILE A 89 9.51 5.36 2.08
N GLU A 90 9.85 5.70 3.33
CA GLU A 90 9.17 5.16 4.50
C GLU A 90 7.67 5.46 4.49
N LEU A 91 7.29 6.68 4.09
CA LEU A 91 5.89 7.07 3.97
C LEU A 91 5.18 6.27 2.87
N ILE A 92 5.84 6.05 1.74
CA ILE A 92 5.29 5.23 0.65
C ILE A 92 5.08 3.79 1.14
N GLU A 93 6.05 3.22 1.83
CA GLU A 93 5.96 1.86 2.38
C GLU A 93 4.83 1.73 3.40
N SER A 94 4.68 2.71 4.29
CA SER A 94 3.59 2.74 5.27
C SER A 94 2.22 2.81 4.58
N TYR A 95 2.11 3.58 3.50
CA TYR A 95 0.87 3.69 2.74
C TYR A 95 0.56 2.38 2.01
N ILE A 96 1.57 1.72 1.44
CA ILE A 96 1.40 0.40 0.82
C ILE A 96 0.87 -0.61 1.84
N GLU A 97 1.41 -0.63 3.06
CA GLU A 97 0.93 -1.53 4.11
C GLU A 97 -0.52 -1.24 4.49
N PHE A 98 -0.88 0.04 4.61
CA PHE A 98 -2.27 0.44 4.83
C PHE A 98 -3.20 -0.09 3.73
N LEU A 99 -2.80 0.04 2.47
CA LEU A 99 -3.58 -0.46 1.33
C LEU A 99 -3.70 -1.99 1.36
N ARG A 100 -2.63 -2.70 1.70
CA ARG A 100 -2.65 -4.16 1.84
C ARG A 100 -3.59 -4.62 2.94
N ASP A 101 -3.60 -3.92 4.07
CA ASP A 101 -4.53 -4.22 5.16
C ASP A 101 -5.98 -3.98 4.74
N THR A 102 -6.23 -2.93 3.95
CA THR A 102 -7.55 -2.66 3.40
C THR A 102 -8.00 -3.78 2.46
N VAL A 103 -7.10 -4.31 1.62
CA VAL A 103 -7.40 -5.45 0.75
C VAL A 103 -7.77 -6.68 1.59
N ARG A 104 -7.03 -6.97 2.64
CA ARG A 104 -7.32 -8.09 3.54
C ARG A 104 -8.70 -7.94 4.19
N ASN A 105 -9.06 -6.73 4.60
CA ASN A 105 -10.37 -6.46 5.18
C ASN A 105 -11.49 -6.67 4.16
N LEU A 106 -11.28 -6.25 2.91
CA LEU A 106 -12.25 -6.50 1.84
C LEU A 106 -12.38 -7.99 1.51
N GLU A 107 -11.29 -8.73 1.54
CA GLU A 107 -11.32 -10.18 1.35
C GLU A 107 -12.11 -10.86 2.47
N SER A 108 -11.89 -10.47 3.72
CA SER A 108 -12.63 -10.99 4.87
C SER A 108 -14.14 -10.70 4.75
N LEU A 109 -14.49 -9.50 4.31
CA LEU A 109 -15.87 -9.14 4.04
C LEU A 109 -16.46 -10.02 2.93
N GLY A 110 -15.70 -10.26 1.86
CA GLY A 110 -16.10 -11.14 0.76
C GLY A 110 -16.42 -12.55 1.23
N PHE A 111 -15.59 -13.13 2.10
CA PHE A 111 -15.84 -14.44 2.68
C PHE A 111 -17.10 -14.44 3.56
N SER A 112 -17.30 -13.39 4.36
CA SER A 112 -18.50 -13.26 5.19
C SER A 112 -19.77 -13.21 4.35
N ILE A 113 -19.74 -12.46 3.25
CA ILE A 113 -20.87 -12.36 2.31
C ILE A 113 -21.13 -13.71 1.65
N LYS A 114 -20.09 -14.38 1.19
CA LYS A 114 -20.22 -15.72 0.59
C LYS A 114 -20.86 -16.70 1.56
N ASN A 115 -20.39 -16.72 2.81
CA ASN A 115 -20.93 -17.62 3.83
C ASN A 115 -22.40 -17.30 4.13
N MET A 116 -22.76 -16.03 4.13
CA MET A 116 -24.16 -15.61 4.33
C MET A 116 -25.05 -16.06 3.19
N ILE A 117 -24.59 -15.96 1.94
CA ILE A 117 -25.32 -16.42 0.76
C ILE A 117 -25.54 -17.94 0.83
N GLU A 118 -24.51 -18.71 1.20
CA GLU A 118 -24.62 -20.16 1.35
C GLU A 118 -25.64 -20.54 2.44
N LEU A 119 -25.61 -19.84 3.57
CA LEU A 119 -26.56 -20.03 4.67
C LEU A 119 -27.98 -19.72 4.22
N MET A 120 -28.20 -18.64 3.52
CA MET A 120 -29.52 -18.26 2.99
C MET A 120 -30.04 -19.29 2.01
N ASN A 121 -29.20 -19.83 1.13
CA ASN A 121 -29.56 -20.90 0.20
C ASN A 121 -29.91 -22.17 0.93
N TYR A 122 -29.21 -22.52 1.99
CA TYR A 122 -29.49 -23.66 2.83
C TYR A 122 -30.85 -23.52 3.54
N LEU A 123 -31.10 -22.35 4.15
CA LEU A 123 -32.35 -22.10 4.87
C LEU A 123 -33.54 -21.93 3.95
N GLY A 124 -33.33 -21.56 2.69
CA GLY A 124 -34.40 -21.40 1.69
C GLY A 124 -34.90 -22.71 1.09
N LYS A 125 -34.24 -23.81 1.41
CA LYS A 125 -34.67 -25.14 0.98
C LYS A 125 -35.65 -25.71 1.99
#